data_fb978541c8d0fec4bcd4d1cea5df35ce
#
_entry.id   fb978541c8d0fec4bcd4d1cea5df35ce
#
_cell.length_a   1.000
_cell.length_b   1.000
_cell.length_c   1.000
_cell.angle_alpha   90.00
_cell.angle_beta   90.00
_cell.angle_gamma   90.00
#
_symmetry.space_group_name_H-M   'P 1'
#
loop_
_entity.id
_entity.type
_entity.pdbx_description
1 polymer ?
#
loop_
_entity_poly.entity_id
_entity_poly.type
_entity_poly.pdbx_seq_one_letter_code
_entity_poly.pdbx_strand_id
1 'polypeptide(L)'
;MITLWGRNNSTNVKKVLWVLEELELPFEQIQAGLHHGVNNTPEYLAMNPTGLVPLLKDDATDSVLWESNAIIRYLAAQYGQDKLWIEAPAERAQMEKWMEWANSTLTPAHRKILMGYVRTPPEKRDNAAIEAAVKECEALFAIMDNALANHTWFSGEAFGLGDIAIAPFIYNMLNSGLTWQTHSHLLRWTEQLAERPAYRKVVMIPVT
;
A
#
# COMPACT_ATOMS: atom_id res chain seq x y z
N MET A 1 -6.28 -5.61 -22.19
CA MET A 1 -4.89 -5.39 -21.66
C MET A 1 -5.00 -4.45 -20.48
N ILE A 2 -4.31 -4.77 -19.37
CA ILE A 2 -4.18 -3.85 -18.23
C ILE A 2 -2.88 -3.09 -18.36
N THR A 3 -2.92 -1.77 -18.25
CA THR A 3 -1.74 -0.90 -18.23
C THR A 3 -1.69 -0.15 -16.90
N LEU A 4 -0.55 -0.22 -16.21
CA LEU A 4 -0.32 0.46 -14.94
C LEU A 4 0.80 1.48 -15.07
N TRP A 5 0.52 2.74 -14.78
CA TRP A 5 1.53 3.79 -14.64
C TRP A 5 1.93 3.95 -13.18
N GLY A 6 3.21 3.79 -12.92
CA GLY A 6 3.76 3.99 -11.59
C GLY A 6 5.12 3.32 -11.39
N ARG A 7 5.93 3.88 -10.50
CA ARG A 7 7.24 3.35 -10.13
C ARG A 7 7.13 2.31 -9.02
N ASN A 8 8.04 1.33 -9.02
CA ASN A 8 8.01 0.19 -8.08
C ASN A 8 8.15 0.59 -6.60
N ASN A 9 8.89 1.66 -6.29
CA ASN A 9 9.11 2.11 -4.92
C ASN A 9 8.00 3.03 -4.36
N SER A 10 6.91 3.26 -5.11
CA SER A 10 5.76 3.99 -4.59
C SER A 10 4.88 3.05 -3.75
N THR A 11 4.65 3.40 -2.49
CA THR A 11 3.83 2.61 -1.57
C THR A 11 2.43 2.32 -2.12
N ASN A 12 1.81 3.31 -2.78
CA ASN A 12 0.50 3.14 -3.40
C ASN A 12 0.53 2.30 -4.68
N VAL A 13 1.61 2.38 -5.47
CA VAL A 13 1.78 1.52 -6.66
C VAL A 13 2.00 0.07 -6.26
N LYS A 14 2.73 -0.18 -5.17
CA LYS A 14 2.94 -1.53 -4.61
C LYS A 14 1.62 -2.26 -4.32
N LYS A 15 0.59 -1.56 -3.83
CA LYS A 15 -0.72 -2.16 -3.60
C LYS A 15 -1.32 -2.73 -4.88
N VAL A 16 -1.27 -1.96 -5.96
CA VAL A 16 -1.82 -2.36 -7.27
C VAL A 16 -1.00 -3.49 -7.89
N LEU A 17 0.33 -3.34 -7.90
CA LEU A 17 1.24 -4.39 -8.38
C LEU A 17 1.02 -5.71 -7.64
N TRP A 18 0.82 -5.64 -6.31
CA TRP A 18 0.62 -6.83 -5.50
C TRP A 18 -0.70 -7.52 -5.82
N VAL A 19 -1.81 -6.79 -6.00
CA VAL A 19 -3.07 -7.40 -6.44
C VAL A 19 -2.95 -8.03 -7.81
N LEU A 20 -2.29 -7.37 -8.77
CA LEU A 20 -2.05 -7.92 -10.10
C LEU A 20 -1.26 -9.24 -10.04
N GLU A 21 -0.23 -9.32 -9.20
CA GLU A 21 0.57 -10.54 -9.00
C GLU A 21 -0.21 -11.63 -8.26
N GLU A 22 -0.99 -11.30 -7.21
CA GLU A 22 -1.82 -12.30 -6.50
C GLU A 22 -2.89 -12.90 -7.38
N LEU A 23 -3.42 -12.14 -8.32
CA LEU A 23 -4.42 -12.59 -9.28
C LEU A 23 -3.81 -13.16 -10.57
N GLU A 24 -2.47 -13.15 -10.68
CA GLU A 24 -1.74 -13.61 -11.87
C GLU A 24 -2.22 -12.93 -13.17
N LEU A 25 -2.62 -11.67 -13.07
CA LEU A 25 -3.12 -10.91 -14.21
C LEU A 25 -1.96 -10.40 -15.08
N PRO A 26 -2.02 -10.59 -16.40
CA PRO A 26 -1.04 -10.00 -17.30
C PRO A 26 -1.25 -8.49 -17.40
N PHE A 27 -0.19 -7.73 -17.27
CA PHE A 27 -0.20 -6.27 -17.36
C PHE A 27 1.08 -5.70 -17.97
N GLU A 28 0.97 -4.50 -18.52
CA GLU A 28 2.09 -3.67 -18.91
C GLU A 28 2.31 -2.60 -17.84
N GLN A 29 3.56 -2.40 -17.41
CA GLN A 29 3.91 -1.34 -16.48
C GLN A 29 4.71 -0.24 -17.16
N ILE A 30 4.23 0.99 -17.05
CA ILE A 30 4.92 2.20 -17.50
C ILE A 30 5.46 2.92 -16.26
N GLN A 31 6.78 3.07 -16.16
CA GLN A 31 7.41 3.79 -15.06
C GLN A 31 6.98 5.26 -15.08
N ALA A 32 6.45 5.77 -13.98
CA ALA A 32 5.93 7.13 -13.85
C ALA A 32 6.12 7.68 -12.43
N GLY A 33 6.23 8.99 -12.32
CA GLY A 33 6.39 9.73 -11.07
C GLY A 33 7.85 9.91 -10.63
N LEU A 34 8.13 10.94 -9.85
CA LEU A 34 9.46 11.38 -9.46
C LEU A 34 10.37 11.60 -10.69
N HIS A 35 11.58 11.00 -10.69
CA HIS A 35 12.56 11.15 -11.78
C HIS A 35 12.12 10.52 -13.10
N HIS A 36 11.13 9.62 -13.10
CA HIS A 36 10.58 9.05 -14.32
C HIS A 36 9.71 10.03 -15.11
N GLY A 37 9.19 11.09 -14.45
CA GLY A 37 8.24 12.00 -15.08
C GLY A 37 6.96 11.30 -15.50
N VAL A 38 6.49 11.52 -16.71
CA VAL A 38 5.27 10.98 -17.35
C VAL A 38 3.97 11.50 -16.72
N ASN A 39 3.87 11.46 -15.37
CA ASN A 39 2.67 11.82 -14.61
C ASN A 39 2.28 13.31 -14.67
N ASN A 40 3.06 14.14 -15.34
CA ASN A 40 2.80 15.56 -15.58
C ASN A 40 2.62 15.91 -17.06
N THR A 41 2.58 14.91 -17.95
CA THR A 41 2.29 15.14 -19.37
C THR A 41 0.81 15.42 -19.60
N PRO A 42 0.43 16.16 -20.67
CA PRO A 42 -0.97 16.43 -20.98
C PRO A 42 -1.81 15.15 -21.12
N GLU A 43 -1.24 14.11 -21.75
CA GLU A 43 -1.89 12.82 -21.96
C GLU A 43 -2.19 12.11 -20.64
N TYR A 44 -1.24 12.12 -19.71
CA TYR A 44 -1.43 11.54 -18.38
C TYR A 44 -2.47 12.35 -17.58
N LEU A 45 -2.37 13.67 -17.58
CA LEU A 45 -3.28 14.56 -16.84
C LEU A 45 -4.71 14.51 -17.36
N ALA A 46 -4.91 14.20 -18.65
CA ALA A 46 -6.23 13.95 -19.20
C ALA A 46 -6.89 12.69 -18.61
N MET A 47 -6.10 11.69 -18.22
CA MET A 47 -6.57 10.45 -17.57
C MET A 47 -6.62 10.57 -16.05
N ASN A 48 -5.64 11.25 -15.44
CA ASN A 48 -5.55 11.46 -14.00
C ASN A 48 -5.19 12.92 -13.68
N PRO A 49 -6.18 13.76 -13.42
CA PRO A 49 -5.97 15.20 -13.19
C PRO A 49 -5.16 15.50 -11.91
N THR A 50 -4.97 14.52 -11.01
CA THR A 50 -4.17 14.72 -9.80
C THR A 50 -2.67 14.72 -10.07
N GLY A 51 -2.22 14.19 -11.22
CA GLY A 51 -0.81 14.04 -11.55
C GLY A 51 -0.04 13.10 -10.62
N LEU A 52 -0.75 12.23 -9.88
CA LEU A 52 -0.15 11.26 -8.96
C LEU A 52 -0.16 9.84 -9.55
N VAL A 53 0.59 8.94 -8.94
CA VAL A 53 0.61 7.51 -9.25
C VAL A 53 0.05 6.71 -8.07
N PRO A 54 -0.63 5.57 -8.32
CA PRO A 54 -0.85 4.86 -9.59
C PRO A 54 -1.96 5.44 -10.46
N LEU A 55 -1.90 5.13 -11.75
CA LEU A 55 -2.98 5.20 -12.70
C LEU A 55 -3.10 3.83 -13.38
N LEU A 56 -4.31 3.31 -13.51
CA LEU A 56 -4.59 2.05 -14.20
C LEU A 56 -5.57 2.27 -15.34
N LYS A 57 -5.30 1.66 -16.48
CA LYS A 57 -6.24 1.52 -17.60
C LYS A 57 -6.50 0.05 -17.84
N ASP A 58 -7.76 -0.31 -17.98
CA ASP A 58 -8.18 -1.65 -18.38
C ASP A 58 -9.01 -1.59 -19.66
N ASP A 59 -8.41 -2.08 -20.75
CA ASP A 59 -9.07 -2.07 -22.08
C ASP A 59 -10.26 -3.05 -22.13
N ALA A 60 -10.32 -4.06 -21.27
CA ALA A 60 -11.41 -5.03 -21.27
C ALA A 60 -12.75 -4.41 -20.83
N THR A 61 -12.69 -3.38 -20.01
CA THR A 61 -13.87 -2.68 -19.48
C THR A 61 -13.92 -1.21 -19.85
N ASP A 62 -12.94 -0.74 -20.65
CA ASP A 62 -12.72 0.68 -20.99
C ASP A 62 -12.62 1.58 -19.74
N SER A 63 -12.04 1.04 -18.66
CA SER A 63 -11.92 1.73 -17.37
C SER A 63 -10.58 2.44 -17.25
N VAL A 64 -10.61 3.70 -16.78
CA VAL A 64 -9.43 4.48 -16.40
C VAL A 64 -9.59 4.90 -14.95
N LEU A 65 -8.70 4.43 -14.08
CA LEU A 65 -8.83 4.54 -12.64
C LEU A 65 -7.57 5.08 -11.98
N TRP A 66 -7.75 5.97 -11.05
CA TRP A 66 -6.75 6.45 -10.11
C TRP A 66 -7.28 6.30 -8.67
N GLU A 67 -6.47 6.56 -7.63
CA GLU A 67 -6.63 6.12 -6.24
C GLU A 67 -6.37 4.62 -6.05
N SER A 68 -5.26 4.30 -5.38
CA SER A 68 -4.79 2.92 -5.22
C SER A 68 -5.82 1.99 -4.60
N ASN A 69 -6.58 2.46 -3.59
CA ASN A 69 -7.61 1.64 -2.96
C ASN A 69 -8.82 1.40 -3.87
N ALA A 70 -9.19 2.37 -4.70
CA ALA A 70 -10.24 2.18 -5.72
C ALA A 70 -9.79 1.16 -6.77
N ILE A 71 -8.55 1.27 -7.23
CA ILE A 71 -7.97 0.34 -8.21
C ILE A 71 -7.95 -1.09 -7.68
N ILE A 72 -7.47 -1.33 -6.45
CA ILE A 72 -7.40 -2.70 -5.91
C ILE A 72 -8.77 -3.29 -5.63
N ARG A 73 -9.78 -2.48 -5.24
CA ARG A 73 -11.18 -2.93 -5.15
C ARG A 73 -11.73 -3.34 -6.51
N TYR A 74 -11.49 -2.52 -7.53
CA TYR A 74 -11.90 -2.82 -8.89
C TYR A 74 -11.30 -4.13 -9.38
N LEU A 75 -9.98 -4.30 -9.25
CA LEU A 75 -9.30 -5.53 -9.67
C LEU A 75 -9.81 -6.77 -8.94
N ALA A 76 -10.05 -6.66 -7.63
CA ALA A 76 -10.62 -7.76 -6.84
C ALA A 76 -12.04 -8.10 -7.27
N ALA A 77 -12.91 -7.10 -7.47
CA ALA A 77 -14.29 -7.32 -7.88
C ALA A 77 -14.39 -7.87 -9.30
N GLN A 78 -13.54 -7.37 -10.22
CA GLN A 78 -13.58 -7.76 -11.63
C GLN A 78 -12.93 -9.12 -11.90
N TYR A 79 -11.83 -9.42 -11.19
CA TYR A 79 -10.94 -10.53 -11.53
C TYR A 79 -10.62 -11.47 -10.35
N GLY A 80 -10.96 -11.07 -9.12
CA GLY A 80 -10.56 -11.77 -7.90
C GLY A 80 -11.71 -12.27 -7.05
N GLN A 81 -12.87 -12.59 -7.62
CA GLN A 81 -14.09 -12.99 -6.89
C GLN A 81 -13.86 -14.20 -5.97
N ASP A 82 -13.05 -15.15 -6.41
CA ASP A 82 -12.76 -16.36 -5.63
C ASP A 82 -11.53 -16.24 -4.70
N LYS A 83 -10.82 -15.11 -4.73
CA LYS A 83 -9.55 -14.93 -4.00
C LYS A 83 -9.54 -13.73 -3.05
N LEU A 84 -9.90 -12.54 -3.55
CA LEU A 84 -9.73 -11.28 -2.83
C LEU A 84 -11.04 -10.50 -2.63
N TRP A 85 -12.06 -10.79 -3.42
CA TRP A 85 -13.33 -10.10 -3.32
C TRP A 85 -14.24 -10.75 -2.27
N ILE A 86 -14.85 -9.93 -1.41
CA ILE A 86 -15.85 -10.35 -0.42
C ILE A 86 -17.21 -9.86 -0.89
N GLU A 87 -18.12 -10.78 -1.25
CA GLU A 87 -19.45 -10.43 -1.77
C GLU A 87 -20.35 -9.81 -0.69
N ALA A 88 -20.36 -10.38 0.53
CA ALA A 88 -21.22 -9.91 1.61
C ALA A 88 -20.82 -8.49 2.05
N PRO A 89 -21.73 -7.49 1.91
CA PRO A 89 -21.37 -6.09 2.20
C PRO A 89 -20.95 -5.85 3.65
N ALA A 90 -21.56 -6.54 4.61
CA ALA A 90 -21.22 -6.39 6.02
C ALA A 90 -19.80 -6.92 6.34
N GLU A 91 -19.42 -8.03 5.75
CA GLU A 91 -18.08 -8.60 5.89
C GLU A 91 -17.05 -7.74 5.15
N ARG A 92 -17.36 -7.33 3.94
CA ARG A 92 -16.49 -6.44 3.15
C ARG A 92 -16.24 -5.11 3.87
N ALA A 93 -17.24 -4.53 4.51
CA ALA A 93 -17.07 -3.30 5.29
C ALA A 93 -16.09 -3.45 6.47
N GLN A 94 -15.99 -4.66 7.08
CA GLN A 94 -15.00 -4.92 8.13
C GLN A 94 -13.56 -4.87 7.59
N MET A 95 -13.34 -5.29 6.37
CA MET A 95 -12.06 -5.16 5.67
C MET A 95 -11.83 -3.71 5.18
N GLU A 96 -12.84 -3.11 4.56
CA GLU A 96 -12.71 -1.77 3.95
C GLU A 96 -12.43 -0.67 4.97
N LYS A 97 -12.93 -0.77 6.21
CA LYS A 97 -12.58 0.20 7.27
C LYS A 97 -11.07 0.31 7.48
N TRP A 98 -10.31 -0.79 7.33
CA TRP A 98 -8.86 -0.79 7.43
C TRP A 98 -8.21 -0.14 6.22
N MET A 99 -8.77 -0.30 5.03
CA MET A 99 -8.31 0.37 3.82
C MET A 99 -8.48 1.90 3.94
N GLU A 100 -9.61 2.35 4.46
CA GLU A 100 -9.86 3.78 4.67
C GLU A 100 -9.02 4.35 5.82
N TRP A 101 -8.88 3.61 6.92
CA TRP A 101 -8.00 3.99 8.01
C TRP A 101 -6.54 4.11 7.55
N ALA A 102 -6.06 3.21 6.70
CA ALA A 102 -4.73 3.30 6.12
C ALA A 102 -4.54 4.59 5.31
N ASN A 103 -5.53 5.00 4.52
CA ASN A 103 -5.45 6.23 3.74
C ASN A 103 -5.51 7.49 4.62
N SER A 104 -6.45 7.54 5.55
CA SER A 104 -6.73 8.76 6.33
C SER A 104 -5.78 8.96 7.52
N THR A 105 -5.25 7.88 8.08
CA THR A 105 -4.50 7.91 9.35
C THR A 105 -3.07 7.41 9.19
N LEU A 106 -2.88 6.18 8.65
CA LEU A 106 -1.55 5.58 8.54
C LEU A 106 -0.67 6.29 7.49
N THR A 107 -1.24 6.64 6.34
CA THR A 107 -0.51 7.30 5.25
C THR A 107 0.11 8.64 5.67
N PRO A 108 -0.60 9.57 6.34
CA PRO A 108 0.01 10.81 6.83
C PRO A 108 1.16 10.59 7.80
N ALA A 109 1.02 9.64 8.75
CA ALA A 109 2.06 9.31 9.73
C ALA A 109 3.30 8.70 9.03
N HIS A 110 3.09 7.70 8.17
CA HIS A 110 4.16 7.11 7.35
C HIS A 110 4.89 8.17 6.52
N ARG A 111 4.16 9.13 5.93
CA ARG A 111 4.76 10.19 5.10
C ARG A 111 5.77 11.03 5.89
N LYS A 112 5.53 11.28 7.17
CA LYS A 112 6.48 12.01 8.05
C LYS A 112 7.80 11.24 8.17
N ILE A 113 7.74 9.92 8.37
CA ILE A 113 8.93 9.06 8.41
C ILE A 113 9.62 9.01 7.05
N LEU A 114 8.87 8.74 5.97
CA LEU A 114 9.44 8.62 4.64
C LEU A 114 10.14 9.91 4.19
N MET A 115 9.48 11.04 4.34
CA MET A 115 10.03 12.32 3.90
C MET A 115 11.07 12.87 4.88
N GLY A 116 10.81 12.82 6.18
CA GLY A 116 11.68 13.44 7.20
C GLY A 116 12.93 12.62 7.49
N TYR A 117 12.87 11.30 7.40
CA TYR A 117 13.99 10.43 7.72
C TYR A 117 14.60 9.74 6.51
N VAL A 118 13.81 9.01 5.70
CA VAL A 118 14.35 8.21 4.60
C VAL A 118 14.87 9.08 3.46
N ARG A 119 14.09 10.09 3.04
CA ARG A 119 14.41 10.94 1.88
C ARG A 119 15.15 12.22 2.22
N THR A 120 15.34 12.54 3.50
CA THR A 120 16.11 13.70 3.93
C THR A 120 17.53 13.27 4.28
N PRO A 121 18.57 13.88 3.68
CA PRO A 121 19.95 13.61 4.03
C PRO A 121 20.21 13.81 5.54
N PRO A 122 21.06 13.00 6.18
CA PRO A 122 21.26 13.02 7.63
C PRO A 122 21.52 14.41 8.23
N GLU A 123 22.32 15.23 7.54
CA GLU A 123 22.70 16.58 7.97
C GLU A 123 21.55 17.61 7.90
N LYS A 124 20.43 17.25 7.24
CA LYS A 124 19.24 18.11 7.10
C LYS A 124 18.04 17.63 7.88
N ARG A 125 18.19 16.55 8.65
CA ARG A 125 17.08 15.94 9.39
C ARG A 125 16.73 16.78 10.62
N ASP A 126 15.42 16.97 10.82
CA ASP A 126 14.88 17.49 12.08
C ASP A 126 14.60 16.29 13.01
N ASN A 127 15.53 16.04 13.95
CA ASN A 127 15.43 14.92 14.85
C ASN A 127 14.22 15.01 15.78
N ALA A 128 13.81 16.20 16.22
CA ALA A 128 12.64 16.37 17.08
C ALA A 128 11.34 16.02 16.32
N ALA A 129 11.24 16.43 15.06
CA ALA A 129 10.11 16.05 14.19
C ALA A 129 10.07 14.55 13.91
N ILE A 130 11.25 13.91 13.73
CA ILE A 130 11.36 12.46 13.53
C ILE A 130 10.92 11.70 14.79
N GLU A 131 11.38 12.08 15.97
CA GLU A 131 10.99 11.49 17.25
C GLU A 131 9.47 11.59 17.47
N ALA A 132 8.87 12.75 17.18
CA ALA A 132 7.43 12.92 17.25
C ALA A 132 6.68 12.00 16.27
N ALA A 133 7.20 11.85 15.04
CA ALA A 133 6.61 10.97 14.03
C ALA A 133 6.74 9.48 14.42
N VAL A 134 7.86 9.07 15.02
CA VAL A 134 8.04 7.71 15.56
C VAL A 134 7.01 7.43 16.65
N LYS A 135 6.85 8.36 17.60
CA LYS A 135 5.85 8.21 18.69
C LYS A 135 4.42 8.10 18.16
N GLU A 136 4.08 8.88 17.13
CA GLU A 136 2.78 8.79 16.44
C GLU A 136 2.60 7.42 15.78
N CYS A 137 3.59 6.93 15.04
CA CYS A 137 3.54 5.62 14.39
C CYS A 137 3.47 4.47 15.40
N GLU A 138 4.18 4.54 16.54
CA GLU A 138 4.09 3.56 17.61
C GLU A 138 2.67 3.43 18.18
N ALA A 139 1.97 4.55 18.36
CA ALA A 139 0.57 4.54 18.78
C ALA A 139 -0.34 3.83 17.75
N LEU A 140 -0.06 4.02 16.44
CA LEU A 140 -0.78 3.33 15.37
C LEU A 140 -0.43 1.84 15.32
N PHE A 141 0.83 1.47 15.56
CA PHE A 141 1.25 0.07 15.66
C PHE A 141 0.56 -0.65 16.81
N ALA A 142 0.37 0.01 17.97
CA ALA A 142 -0.38 -0.56 19.08
C ALA A 142 -1.85 -0.82 18.73
N ILE A 143 -2.51 0.07 17.95
CA ILE A 143 -3.87 -0.15 17.46
C ILE A 143 -3.92 -1.38 16.55
N MET A 144 -2.97 -1.52 15.64
CA MET A 144 -2.88 -2.63 14.72
C MET A 144 -2.57 -3.95 15.43
N ASP A 145 -1.63 -3.94 16.39
CA ASP A 145 -1.27 -5.11 17.19
C ASP A 145 -2.48 -5.63 17.98
N ASN A 146 -3.21 -4.74 18.64
CA ASN A 146 -4.45 -5.09 19.35
C ASN A 146 -5.52 -5.69 18.43
N ALA A 147 -5.69 -5.17 17.23
CA ALA A 147 -6.61 -5.74 16.26
C ALA A 147 -6.21 -7.16 15.83
N LEU A 148 -4.93 -7.38 15.61
CA LEU A 148 -4.36 -8.67 15.22
C LEU A 148 -4.28 -9.68 16.38
N ALA A 149 -4.51 -9.27 17.63
CA ALA A 149 -4.55 -10.19 18.76
C ALA A 149 -5.66 -11.25 18.62
N ASN A 150 -6.79 -10.88 17.99
CA ASN A 150 -7.96 -11.74 17.82
C ASN A 150 -8.21 -12.12 16.36
N HIS A 151 -7.39 -11.65 15.43
CA HIS A 151 -7.53 -11.92 14.00
C HIS A 151 -6.18 -12.27 13.38
N THR A 152 -6.21 -13.16 12.41
CA THR A 152 -5.00 -13.50 11.65
C THR A 152 -4.64 -12.38 10.68
N TRP A 153 -5.65 -11.75 10.09
CA TRP A 153 -5.54 -10.75 9.03
C TRP A 153 -6.39 -9.51 9.34
N PHE A 154 -6.02 -8.34 8.83
CA PHE A 154 -6.89 -7.15 8.87
C PHE A 154 -8.17 -7.34 8.05
N SER A 155 -8.13 -8.21 7.07
CA SER A 155 -9.28 -8.59 6.26
C SER A 155 -10.22 -9.59 6.94
N GLY A 156 -9.88 -10.11 8.12
CA GLY A 156 -10.66 -11.07 8.88
C GLY A 156 -9.98 -12.45 8.97
N GLU A 157 -10.71 -13.50 8.61
CA GLU A 157 -10.22 -14.89 8.70
C GLU A 157 -9.22 -15.24 7.59
N ALA A 158 -9.30 -14.55 6.46
CA ALA A 158 -8.43 -14.76 5.31
C ALA A 158 -7.70 -13.47 4.93
N PHE A 159 -6.53 -13.64 4.28
CA PHE A 159 -5.80 -12.55 3.64
C PHE A 159 -6.66 -11.84 2.59
N GLY A 160 -6.58 -10.51 2.54
CA GLY A 160 -7.37 -9.71 1.61
C GLY A 160 -6.88 -8.28 1.42
N LEU A 161 -7.75 -7.43 0.88
CA LEU A 161 -7.41 -6.06 0.50
C LEU A 161 -7.08 -5.16 1.70
N GLY A 162 -7.62 -5.45 2.90
CA GLY A 162 -7.26 -4.74 4.12
C GLY A 162 -5.77 -4.89 4.45
N ASP A 163 -5.23 -6.09 4.27
CA ASP A 163 -3.81 -6.39 4.46
C ASP A 163 -2.96 -5.73 3.39
N ILE A 164 -3.38 -5.81 2.13
CA ILE A 164 -2.69 -5.19 0.99
C ILE A 164 -2.62 -3.67 1.14
N ALA A 165 -3.68 -3.04 1.64
CA ALA A 165 -3.72 -1.60 1.82
C ALA A 165 -2.74 -1.08 2.89
N ILE A 166 -2.44 -1.89 3.90
CA ILE A 166 -1.60 -1.52 5.06
C ILE A 166 -0.14 -1.93 4.86
N ALA A 167 0.10 -3.14 4.39
CA ALA A 167 1.41 -3.79 4.44
C ALA A 167 2.57 -3.02 3.80
N PRO A 168 2.43 -2.35 2.64
CA PRO A 168 3.53 -1.59 2.06
C PRO A 168 4.00 -0.42 2.95
N PHE A 169 3.10 0.18 3.73
CA PHE A 169 3.46 1.24 4.68
C PHE A 169 4.25 0.67 5.86
N ILE A 170 3.80 -0.45 6.42
CA ILE A 170 4.46 -1.11 7.54
C ILE A 170 5.83 -1.62 7.12
N TYR A 171 5.94 -2.26 5.97
CA TYR A 171 7.23 -2.69 5.44
C TYR A 171 8.23 -1.53 5.35
N ASN A 172 7.80 -0.40 4.79
CA ASN A 172 8.67 0.77 4.67
C ASN A 172 9.12 1.31 6.03
N MET A 173 8.22 1.38 7.01
CA MET A 173 8.55 1.87 8.36
C MET A 173 9.51 0.92 9.07
N LEU A 174 9.22 -0.37 9.11
CA LEU A 174 10.07 -1.37 9.77
C LEU A 174 11.45 -1.52 9.12
N ASN A 175 11.57 -1.23 7.83
CA ASN A 175 12.83 -1.30 7.07
C ASN A 175 13.43 0.09 6.79
N SER A 176 13.00 1.13 7.48
CA SER A 176 13.53 2.50 7.34
C SER A 176 14.91 2.70 7.95
N GLY A 177 15.33 1.81 8.84
CA GLY A 177 16.54 1.96 9.68
C GLY A 177 16.27 2.63 11.03
N LEU A 178 15.03 2.99 11.34
CA LEU A 178 14.61 3.41 12.67
C LEU A 178 14.38 2.20 13.59
N THR A 179 14.51 2.42 14.90
CA THR A 179 14.19 1.41 15.91
C THR A 179 12.74 1.53 16.34
N TRP A 180 12.05 0.41 16.37
CA TRP A 180 10.64 0.30 16.74
C TRP A 180 10.45 -0.61 17.95
N GLN A 181 9.40 -0.39 18.73
CA GLN A 181 9.02 -1.28 19.81
C GLN A 181 8.53 -2.63 19.23
N THR A 182 8.62 -3.69 20.02
CA THR A 182 8.12 -5.00 19.60
C THR A 182 6.62 -5.07 19.79
N HIS A 183 5.90 -5.26 18.69
CA HIS A 183 4.46 -5.53 18.63
C HIS A 183 4.28 -6.96 18.11
N SER A 184 4.03 -7.90 19.00
CA SER A 184 4.15 -9.35 18.70
C SER A 184 3.15 -9.85 17.64
N HIS A 185 1.92 -9.34 17.67
CA HIS A 185 0.89 -9.74 16.69
C HIS A 185 1.13 -9.09 15.34
N LEU A 186 1.60 -7.83 15.34
CA LEU A 186 2.00 -7.14 14.11
C LEU A 186 3.21 -7.83 13.46
N LEU A 187 4.20 -8.25 14.27
CA LEU A 187 5.36 -9.00 13.78
C LEU A 187 4.93 -10.34 13.16
N ARG A 188 4.13 -11.14 13.87
CA ARG A 188 3.56 -12.37 13.31
C ARG A 188 2.90 -12.15 11.96
N TRP A 189 2.08 -11.09 11.84
CA TRP A 189 1.41 -10.76 10.59
C TRP A 189 2.40 -10.40 9.47
N THR A 190 3.46 -9.65 9.75
CA THR A 190 4.50 -9.36 8.75
C THR A 190 5.27 -10.61 8.31
N GLU A 191 5.52 -11.55 9.22
CA GLU A 191 6.14 -12.86 8.92
C GLU A 191 5.26 -13.69 7.99
N GLN A 192 3.96 -13.77 8.27
CA GLN A 192 3.00 -14.45 7.39
C GLN A 192 2.92 -13.82 5.99
N LEU A 193 2.98 -12.48 5.90
CA LEU A 193 3.05 -11.80 4.61
C LEU A 193 4.32 -12.14 3.84
N ALA A 194 5.45 -12.27 4.52
CA ALA A 194 6.73 -12.63 3.90
C ALA A 194 6.76 -14.05 3.31
N GLU A 195 5.82 -14.92 3.66
CA GLU A 195 5.66 -16.23 3.03
C GLU A 195 5.03 -16.14 1.63
N ARG A 196 4.33 -15.03 1.32
CA ARG A 196 3.64 -14.83 0.03
C ARG A 196 4.62 -14.43 -1.08
N PRO A 197 4.71 -15.18 -2.19
CA PRO A 197 5.64 -14.86 -3.29
C PRO A 197 5.40 -13.47 -3.89
N ALA A 198 4.16 -13.06 -4.10
CA ALA A 198 3.80 -11.76 -4.65
C ALA A 198 4.23 -10.61 -3.72
N TYR A 199 4.06 -10.76 -2.39
CA TYR A 199 4.55 -9.78 -1.43
C TYR A 199 6.06 -9.62 -1.48
N ARG A 200 6.81 -10.73 -1.49
CA ARG A 200 8.28 -10.68 -1.62
C ARG A 200 8.71 -9.97 -2.89
N LYS A 201 8.08 -10.30 -4.01
CA LYS A 201 8.41 -9.73 -5.33
C LYS A 201 8.16 -8.22 -5.38
N VAL A 202 7.03 -7.76 -4.85
CA VAL A 202 6.53 -6.41 -5.04
C VAL A 202 6.86 -5.48 -3.88
N VAL A 203 6.70 -5.95 -2.65
CA VAL A 203 6.77 -5.08 -1.46
C VAL A 203 8.17 -5.10 -0.83
N MET A 204 8.81 -6.29 -0.76
CA MET A 204 10.11 -6.46 -0.10
C MET A 204 11.27 -6.01 -0.99
N ILE A 205 11.23 -4.76 -1.42
CA ILE A 205 12.28 -4.08 -2.18
C ILE A 205 12.86 -2.93 -1.34
N PRO A 206 14.06 -2.42 -1.65
CA PRO A 206 14.68 -1.33 -0.90
C PRO A 206 13.76 -0.13 -0.70
N VAL A 207 13.77 0.43 0.51
CA VAL A 207 13.00 1.61 0.88
C VAL A 207 13.75 2.87 0.43
N THR A 208 13.12 3.69 -0.44
CA THR A 208 13.75 4.89 -1.03
C THR A 208 12.78 6.08 -1.09
#